data_8db70d927eb80c9738f09d1bbdd46847
#
_entry.id   8db70d927eb80c9738f09d1bbdd46847
#
_cell.length_a   1.000
_cell.length_b   1.000
_cell.length_c   1.000
_cell.angle_alpha   90.00
_cell.angle_beta   90.00
_cell.angle_gamma   90.00
#
_symmetry.space_group_name_H-M   'P 1'
#
loop_
_entity.id
_entity.type
_entity.pdbx_description
1 polymer ?
#
loop_
_entity_poly.entity_id
_entity_poly.type
_entity_poly.pdbx_seq_one_letter_code
_entity_poly.pdbx_strand_id
1 'polypeptide(L)'
;DLGVHHSLSEEDGPEADDATEDDEPESAPNIPAWRSKRQQRRTVQARFVGCLLGGAVGDALGAPVEFMKRTEILRRFGPKGITQYAPAYGGIGLITDDTQMTLFTAEGLIRAWVRGCMKGITTYSGVTAHAYLRWLRTQGERPTCDINFGSDEPGWLFQQRELHHRRAPGNTCLAALRAMGSLGESARNDSKGCGGVMRVAPVGLFAWRLGQQESPQ
;
A
#
# COMPACT_ATOMS: atom_id res chain seq x y z
N ASP A 1 -61.57 -37.93 13.12
CA ASP A 1 -61.89 -39.30 13.52
C ASP A 1 -60.69 -39.94 14.21
N LEU A 2 -60.99 -40.34 15.47
CA LEU A 2 -60.32 -41.34 16.30
C LEU A 2 -58.83 -41.04 16.62
N GLY A 3 -58.38 -40.61 17.76
CA GLY A 3 -58.83 -41.04 19.09
C GLY A 3 -58.18 -42.38 19.50
N VAL A 4 -57.11 -42.36 20.32
CA VAL A 4 -56.88 -43.32 21.40
C VAL A 4 -55.86 -42.73 22.39
N HIS A 5 -56.29 -42.60 23.61
CA HIS A 5 -55.52 -42.47 24.84
C HIS A 5 -54.73 -43.74 25.13
N HIS A 6 -53.49 -43.60 25.66
CA HIS A 6 -53.11 -44.52 26.79
C HIS A 6 -52.11 -43.79 27.71
N SER A 7 -52.36 -44.01 28.96
CA SER A 7 -51.79 -43.43 30.16
C SER A 7 -50.62 -44.25 30.70
N LEU A 8 -49.79 -43.55 31.49
CA LEU A 8 -49.08 -43.94 32.70
C LEU A 8 -48.01 -45.04 32.66
N SER A 9 -46.80 -44.71 33.07
CA SER A 9 -46.20 -45.21 34.31
C SER A 9 -44.96 -44.41 34.66
N GLU A 10 -44.93 -43.90 35.88
CA GLU A 10 -43.79 -43.37 36.60
C GLU A 10 -42.82 -44.48 36.88
N GLU A 11 -41.53 -44.33 36.64
CA GLU A 11 -40.48 -45.06 37.29
C GLU A 11 -39.36 -44.13 37.71
N ASP A 12 -39.15 -44.11 39.04
CA ASP A 12 -38.06 -43.46 39.74
C ASP A 12 -36.71 -44.00 39.25
N GLY A 13 -35.80 -43.15 38.80
CA GLY A 13 -34.39 -43.43 38.55
C GLY A 13 -33.49 -42.53 39.40
N PRO A 14 -32.32 -43.00 39.84
CA PRO A 14 -31.60 -42.46 40.98
C PRO A 14 -30.89 -41.08 40.64
N GLU A 15 -30.84 -40.28 41.70
CA GLU A 15 -30.07 -39.04 41.79
C GLU A 15 -28.61 -39.30 41.39
N ALA A 16 -28.15 -38.60 40.32
CA ALA A 16 -26.75 -38.51 39.97
C ALA A 16 -26.14 -37.26 40.62
N ASP A 17 -25.16 -37.49 41.46
CA ASP A 17 -24.32 -36.47 42.08
C ASP A 17 -23.77 -35.52 41.03
N ASP A 18 -24.20 -34.26 41.10
CA ASP A 18 -23.66 -33.14 40.36
C ASP A 18 -22.35 -32.68 41.00
N ALA A 19 -21.24 -33.29 40.59
CA ALA A 19 -19.92 -32.78 40.88
C ALA A 19 -19.56 -31.78 39.75
N THR A 20 -19.94 -30.53 39.95
CA THR A 20 -19.39 -29.41 39.17
C THR A 20 -17.92 -29.28 39.54
N GLU A 21 -17.04 -29.89 38.75
CA GLU A 21 -15.66 -29.49 38.68
C GLU A 21 -15.64 -28.08 38.05
N ASP A 22 -15.37 -27.09 38.91
CA ASP A 22 -15.03 -25.71 38.45
C ASP A 22 -13.73 -25.77 37.65
N ASP A 23 -13.85 -25.97 36.35
CA ASP A 23 -12.76 -25.73 35.40
C ASP A 23 -12.42 -24.21 35.45
N GLU A 24 -11.50 -23.84 36.33
CA GLU A 24 -10.86 -22.52 36.26
C GLU A 24 -10.24 -22.39 34.86
N PRO A 25 -10.51 -21.30 34.12
CA PRO A 25 -9.92 -21.12 32.81
C PRO A 25 -8.40 -21.07 32.98
N GLU A 26 -7.70 -21.99 32.33
CA GLU A 26 -6.25 -22.09 32.28
C GLU A 26 -5.67 -20.68 31.94
N SER A 27 -4.99 -20.08 32.91
CA SER A 27 -4.48 -18.73 32.78
C SER A 27 -3.60 -18.63 31.53
N ALA A 28 -3.96 -17.74 30.60
CA ALA A 28 -3.22 -17.52 29.37
C ALA A 28 -1.72 -17.40 29.65
N PRO A 29 -0.84 -18.03 28.86
CA PRO A 29 0.59 -18.08 29.14
C PRO A 29 1.16 -16.67 29.25
N ASN A 30 1.84 -16.39 30.35
CA ASN A 30 2.47 -15.10 30.63
C ASN A 30 3.61 -14.84 29.63
N ILE A 31 3.24 -14.25 28.48
CA ILE A 31 4.19 -13.92 27.41
C ILE A 31 4.99 -12.70 27.85
N PRO A 32 6.32 -12.78 27.96
CA PRO A 32 7.16 -11.66 28.37
C PRO A 32 6.92 -10.43 27.48
N ALA A 33 6.82 -9.25 28.06
CA ALA A 33 6.50 -8.00 27.37
C ALA A 33 7.39 -7.70 26.14
N TRP A 34 8.67 -8.16 26.13
CA TRP A 34 9.55 -8.03 24.98
C TRP A 34 9.16 -8.94 23.82
N ARG A 35 8.56 -10.13 24.07
CA ARG A 35 8.03 -11.01 23.00
C ARG A 35 6.82 -10.40 22.34
N SER A 36 5.91 -9.81 23.10
CA SER A 36 4.73 -9.14 22.55
C SER A 36 5.12 -7.92 21.70
N LYS A 37 6.06 -7.08 22.15
CA LYS A 37 6.60 -5.95 21.37
C LYS A 37 7.28 -6.41 20.07
N ARG A 38 8.05 -7.50 20.10
CA ARG A 38 8.70 -8.05 18.90
C ARG A 38 7.68 -8.61 17.90
N GLN A 39 6.66 -9.30 18.39
CA GLN A 39 5.58 -9.83 17.55
C GLN A 39 4.77 -8.70 16.92
N GLN A 40 4.44 -7.66 17.69
CA GLN A 40 3.74 -6.49 17.19
C GLN A 40 4.53 -5.76 16.09
N ARG A 41 5.84 -5.56 16.28
CA ARG A 41 6.72 -4.97 15.26
C ARG A 41 6.75 -5.80 13.98
N ARG A 42 6.83 -7.12 14.07
CA ARG A 42 6.79 -8.03 12.91
C ARG A 42 5.45 -7.93 12.18
N THR A 43 4.34 -7.85 12.91
CA THR A 43 3.01 -7.70 12.31
C THR A 43 2.87 -6.37 11.57
N VAL A 44 3.34 -5.26 12.15
CA VAL A 44 3.35 -3.94 11.50
C VAL A 44 4.21 -3.96 10.24
N GLN A 45 5.44 -4.47 10.33
CA GLN A 45 6.32 -4.59 9.18
C GLN A 45 5.69 -5.42 8.07
N ALA A 46 5.09 -6.57 8.39
CA ALA A 46 4.41 -7.43 7.43
C ALA A 46 3.24 -6.70 6.74
N ARG A 47 2.48 -5.89 7.47
CA ARG A 47 1.39 -5.08 6.89
C ARG A 47 1.90 -4.00 5.93
N PHE A 48 2.99 -3.31 6.28
CA PHE A 48 3.61 -2.30 5.41
C PHE A 48 4.14 -2.95 4.12
N VAL A 49 4.90 -4.03 4.27
CA VAL A 49 5.42 -4.80 3.13
C VAL A 49 4.27 -5.33 2.28
N GLY A 50 3.25 -5.92 2.91
CA GLY A 50 2.07 -6.45 2.22
C GLY A 50 1.29 -5.39 1.46
N CYS A 51 1.16 -4.17 2.00
CA CYS A 51 0.51 -3.05 1.33
C CYS A 51 1.28 -2.64 0.06
N LEU A 52 2.59 -2.44 0.15
CA LEU A 52 3.40 -1.99 -0.99
C LEU A 52 3.59 -3.10 -2.04
N LEU A 53 3.86 -4.34 -1.61
CA LEU A 53 3.97 -5.47 -2.53
C LEU A 53 2.63 -5.82 -3.17
N GLY A 54 1.54 -5.77 -2.40
CA GLY A 54 0.19 -6.00 -2.93
C GLY A 54 -0.18 -4.99 -4.01
N GLY A 55 0.17 -3.70 -3.81
CA GLY A 55 0.03 -2.67 -4.82
C GLY A 55 0.83 -2.98 -6.09
N ALA A 56 2.10 -3.34 -5.95
CA ALA A 56 2.97 -3.68 -7.08
C ALA A 56 2.51 -4.94 -7.84
N VAL A 57 2.01 -5.95 -7.10
CA VAL A 57 1.42 -7.16 -7.70
C VAL A 57 0.16 -6.82 -8.48
N GLY A 58 -0.71 -5.97 -7.91
CA GLY A 58 -1.94 -5.50 -8.57
C GLY A 58 -1.65 -4.68 -9.82
N ASP A 59 -0.71 -3.75 -9.75
CA ASP A 59 -0.21 -2.97 -10.89
C ASP A 59 0.31 -3.88 -12.01
N ALA A 60 1.26 -4.76 -11.71
CA ALA A 60 1.83 -5.67 -12.69
C ALA A 60 0.81 -6.66 -13.28
N LEU A 61 -0.22 -7.06 -12.51
CA LEU A 61 -1.32 -7.88 -13.00
C LEU A 61 -2.26 -7.07 -13.91
N GLY A 62 -2.55 -5.82 -13.55
CA GLY A 62 -3.42 -4.91 -14.28
C GLY A 62 -2.81 -4.33 -15.55
N ALA A 63 -1.49 -4.18 -15.61
CA ALA A 63 -0.76 -3.55 -16.71
C ALA A 63 -1.14 -4.03 -18.12
N PRO A 64 -1.36 -5.34 -18.38
CA PRO A 64 -1.76 -5.81 -19.72
C PRO A 64 -3.16 -5.40 -20.14
N VAL A 65 -4.01 -4.98 -19.22
CA VAL A 65 -5.43 -4.68 -19.46
C VAL A 65 -5.82 -3.22 -19.19
N GLU A 66 -4.89 -2.41 -18.72
CA GLU A 66 -5.12 -1.01 -18.30
C GLU A 66 -5.90 -0.19 -19.34
N PHE A 67 -5.56 -0.31 -20.62
CA PHE A 67 -6.21 0.42 -21.70
C PHE A 67 -7.27 -0.37 -22.45
N MET A 68 -7.66 -1.57 -21.97
CA MET A 68 -8.64 -2.42 -22.60
C MET A 68 -10.06 -2.14 -22.08
N LYS A 69 -11.04 -2.23 -22.97
CA LYS A 69 -12.44 -2.23 -22.54
C LYS A 69 -12.80 -3.54 -21.84
N ARG A 70 -13.75 -3.49 -20.89
CA ARG A 70 -14.20 -4.68 -20.16
C ARG A 70 -14.57 -5.85 -21.07
N THR A 71 -15.28 -5.58 -22.17
CA THR A 71 -15.69 -6.60 -23.16
C THR A 71 -14.48 -7.29 -23.79
N GLU A 72 -13.42 -6.56 -24.06
CA GLU A 72 -12.19 -7.07 -24.62
C GLU A 72 -11.41 -7.91 -23.60
N ILE A 73 -11.33 -7.44 -22.34
CA ILE A 73 -10.73 -8.19 -21.24
C ILE A 73 -11.42 -9.54 -21.08
N LEU A 74 -12.75 -9.57 -21.03
CA LEU A 74 -13.53 -10.80 -20.86
C LEU A 74 -13.37 -11.75 -22.08
N ARG A 75 -13.28 -11.19 -23.29
CA ARG A 75 -13.03 -11.98 -24.50
C ARG A 75 -11.64 -12.62 -24.49
N ARG A 76 -10.62 -11.92 -24.00
CA ARG A 76 -9.21 -12.38 -24.02
C ARG A 76 -8.87 -13.29 -22.86
N PHE A 77 -9.38 -13.00 -21.66
CA PHE A 77 -9.00 -13.67 -20.42
C PHE A 77 -10.13 -14.47 -19.77
N GLY A 78 -11.31 -14.53 -20.42
CA GLY A 78 -12.47 -15.27 -19.92
C GLY A 78 -13.31 -14.49 -18.88
N PRO A 79 -14.36 -15.13 -18.34
CA PRO A 79 -15.38 -14.45 -17.54
C PRO A 79 -14.85 -13.88 -16.20
N LYS A 80 -13.74 -14.39 -15.71
CA LYS A 80 -13.08 -13.90 -14.48
C LYS A 80 -12.14 -12.71 -14.73
N GLY A 81 -11.90 -12.33 -15.99
CA GLY A 81 -10.90 -11.35 -16.37
C GLY A 81 -9.47 -11.89 -16.21
N ILE A 82 -8.51 -10.96 -16.10
CA ILE A 82 -7.11 -11.33 -15.92
C ILE A 82 -6.87 -11.81 -14.49
N THR A 83 -6.32 -13.02 -14.35
CA THR A 83 -6.01 -13.69 -13.06
C THR A 83 -4.56 -14.15 -12.97
N GLN A 84 -3.80 -13.99 -14.04
CA GLN A 84 -2.39 -14.36 -14.14
C GLN A 84 -1.64 -13.27 -14.89
N TYR A 85 -0.36 -13.13 -14.61
CA TYR A 85 0.48 -12.19 -15.36
C TYR A 85 0.48 -12.51 -16.84
N ALA A 86 0.34 -11.47 -17.66
CA ALA A 86 0.39 -11.56 -19.11
C ALA A 86 1.42 -10.57 -19.68
N PRO A 87 1.86 -10.75 -20.93
CA PRO A 87 2.84 -9.86 -21.54
C PRO A 87 2.33 -8.42 -21.67
N ALA A 88 3.13 -7.47 -21.17
CA ALA A 88 2.98 -6.03 -21.35
C ALA A 88 4.36 -5.36 -21.31
N TYR A 89 4.53 -4.26 -22.02
CA TYR A 89 5.76 -3.44 -22.00
C TYR A 89 7.07 -4.23 -22.23
N GLY A 90 7.03 -5.28 -23.04
CA GLY A 90 8.19 -6.11 -23.39
C GLY A 90 8.53 -7.22 -22.41
N GLY A 91 7.69 -7.51 -21.43
CA GLY A 91 7.90 -8.58 -20.46
C GLY A 91 6.62 -9.06 -19.79
N ILE A 92 6.75 -9.88 -18.76
CA ILE A 92 5.64 -10.44 -17.97
C ILE A 92 5.82 -10.00 -16.53
N GLY A 93 4.73 -9.53 -15.89
CA GLY A 93 4.76 -9.10 -14.49
C GLY A 93 5.56 -7.82 -14.25
N LEU A 94 5.64 -6.95 -15.25
CA LEU A 94 6.32 -5.65 -15.14
C LEU A 94 5.38 -4.62 -14.51
N ILE A 95 5.92 -3.89 -13.54
CA ILE A 95 5.27 -2.74 -12.89
C ILE A 95 5.19 -1.54 -13.83
N THR A 96 4.23 -0.64 -13.60
CA THR A 96 4.04 0.61 -14.34
C THR A 96 4.46 1.85 -13.50
N ASP A 97 4.03 3.04 -13.93
CA ASP A 97 4.23 4.28 -13.19
C ASP A 97 3.48 4.29 -11.84
N ASP A 98 2.43 3.51 -11.67
CA ASP A 98 1.70 3.36 -10.41
C ASP A 98 2.64 2.92 -9.28
N THR A 99 3.37 1.83 -9.49
CA THR A 99 4.36 1.35 -8.52
C THR A 99 5.58 2.26 -8.45
N GLN A 100 6.08 2.73 -9.60
CA GLN A 100 7.23 3.64 -9.62
C GLN A 100 6.96 4.89 -8.77
N MET A 101 5.86 5.59 -9.01
CA MET A 101 5.51 6.79 -8.27
C MET A 101 5.16 6.50 -6.80
N THR A 102 4.60 5.35 -6.48
CA THR A 102 4.41 4.88 -5.10
C THR A 102 5.75 4.81 -4.36
N LEU A 103 6.78 4.21 -4.97
CA LEU A 103 8.12 4.12 -4.39
C LEU A 103 8.76 5.50 -4.20
N PHE A 104 8.68 6.39 -5.20
CA PHE A 104 9.21 7.75 -5.08
C PHE A 104 8.43 8.59 -4.06
N THR A 105 7.14 8.34 -3.84
CA THR A 105 6.37 8.93 -2.73
C THR A 105 6.95 8.48 -1.38
N ALA A 106 7.15 7.18 -1.20
CA ALA A 106 7.74 6.63 0.01
C ALA A 106 9.15 7.21 0.29
N GLU A 107 10.01 7.26 -0.74
CA GLU A 107 11.35 7.86 -0.62
C GLU A 107 11.26 9.33 -0.21
N GLY A 108 10.36 10.10 -0.82
CA GLY A 108 10.15 11.52 -0.51
C GLY A 108 9.75 11.75 0.94
N LEU A 109 8.80 10.97 1.44
CA LEU A 109 8.33 11.04 2.83
C LEU A 109 9.41 10.67 3.84
N ILE A 110 10.15 9.57 3.59
CA ILE A 110 11.26 9.13 4.45
C ILE A 110 12.36 10.20 4.49
N ARG A 111 12.74 10.74 3.32
CA ARG A 111 13.76 11.80 3.24
C ARG A 111 13.31 13.07 3.95
N ALA A 112 12.04 13.46 3.80
CA ALA A 112 11.49 14.62 4.50
C ALA A 112 11.56 14.43 6.02
N TRP A 113 11.18 13.26 6.51
CA TRP A 113 11.22 12.96 7.94
C TRP A 113 12.66 12.97 8.48
N VAL A 114 13.59 12.28 7.80
CA VAL A 114 15.02 12.26 8.17
C VAL A 114 15.59 13.68 8.18
N ARG A 115 15.27 14.49 7.16
CA ARG A 115 15.69 15.90 7.11
C ARG A 115 15.14 16.70 8.30
N GLY A 116 13.87 16.51 8.66
CA GLY A 116 13.27 17.15 9.84
C GLY A 116 14.01 16.81 11.12
N CYS A 117 14.31 15.52 11.33
CA CYS A 117 15.05 15.04 12.50
C CYS A 117 16.49 15.58 12.55
N MET A 118 17.19 15.64 11.39
CA MET A 118 18.60 16.03 11.35
C MET A 118 18.84 17.53 11.28
N LYS A 119 17.94 18.28 10.62
CA LYS A 119 18.11 19.71 10.33
C LYS A 119 17.13 20.60 11.11
N GLY A 120 16.17 20.02 11.81
CA GLY A 120 15.10 20.77 12.52
C GLY A 120 14.08 21.44 11.60
N ILE A 121 14.24 21.34 10.27
CA ILE A 121 13.35 21.96 9.30
C ILE A 121 13.15 21.07 8.08
N THR A 122 11.89 20.90 7.68
CA THR A 122 11.51 20.16 6.48
C THR A 122 10.16 20.64 5.94
N THR A 123 9.89 20.34 4.67
CA THR A 123 8.55 20.41 4.08
C THR A 123 8.29 19.07 3.39
N TYR A 124 7.25 18.35 3.79
CA TYR A 124 6.90 17.07 3.18
C TYR A 124 6.56 17.23 1.69
N SER A 125 5.78 18.27 1.34
CA SER A 125 5.43 18.57 -0.05
C SER A 125 6.66 18.86 -0.90
N GLY A 126 7.57 19.72 -0.44
CA GLY A 126 8.77 20.09 -1.19
C GLY A 126 9.73 18.92 -1.41
N VAL A 127 10.00 18.12 -0.36
CA VAL A 127 10.91 16.97 -0.48
C VAL A 127 10.30 15.86 -1.31
N THR A 128 8.98 15.64 -1.23
CA THR A 128 8.28 14.66 -2.08
C THR A 128 8.22 15.13 -3.53
N ALA A 129 7.99 16.44 -3.78
CA ALA A 129 8.08 17.01 -5.11
C ALA A 129 9.47 16.80 -5.73
N HIS A 130 10.53 16.98 -4.94
CA HIS A 130 11.90 16.67 -5.37
C HIS A 130 12.10 15.19 -5.73
N ALA A 131 11.47 14.26 -4.97
CA ALA A 131 11.48 12.84 -5.33
C ALA A 131 10.77 12.60 -6.67
N TYR A 132 9.63 13.24 -6.93
CA TYR A 132 8.93 13.12 -8.21
C TYR A 132 9.70 13.73 -9.39
N LEU A 133 10.47 14.78 -9.18
CA LEU A 133 11.34 15.31 -10.22
C LEU A 133 12.48 14.33 -10.56
N ARG A 134 12.96 13.53 -9.59
CA ARG A 134 13.88 12.41 -9.87
C ARG A 134 13.18 11.31 -10.68
N TRP A 135 11.94 10.95 -10.33
CA TRP A 135 11.15 10.05 -11.14
C TRP A 135 10.96 10.59 -12.57
N LEU A 136 10.63 11.87 -12.75
CA LEU A 136 10.50 12.47 -14.07
C LEU A 136 11.77 12.25 -14.92
N ARG A 137 12.94 12.39 -14.30
CA ARG A 137 14.23 12.12 -14.98
C ARG A 137 14.39 10.64 -15.37
N THR A 138 13.86 9.69 -14.57
CA THR A 138 13.87 8.27 -14.98
C THR A 138 12.99 8.01 -16.20
N GLN A 139 12.02 8.89 -16.47
CA GLN A 139 11.17 8.84 -17.67
C GLN A 139 11.82 9.55 -18.89
N GLY A 140 13.06 10.02 -18.75
CA GLY A 140 13.77 10.74 -19.81
C GLY A 140 13.36 12.21 -19.96
N GLU A 141 12.65 12.78 -18.99
CA GLU A 141 12.10 14.13 -19.03
C GLU A 141 12.71 15.04 -17.96
N ARG A 142 12.51 16.35 -18.10
CA ARG A 142 12.99 17.37 -17.16
C ARG A 142 11.92 18.43 -16.95
N PRO A 143 11.92 19.13 -15.79
CA PRO A 143 11.06 20.30 -15.60
C PRO A 143 11.43 21.41 -16.59
N THR A 144 10.45 22.23 -16.94
CA THR A 144 10.64 23.37 -17.87
C THR A 144 11.44 24.48 -17.19
N CYS A 145 11.24 24.69 -15.90
CA CYS A 145 11.98 25.65 -15.10
C CYS A 145 13.27 25.03 -14.56
N ASP A 146 14.31 25.84 -14.43
CA ASP A 146 15.56 25.42 -13.81
C ASP A 146 15.39 25.30 -12.30
N ILE A 147 14.92 24.14 -11.86
CA ILE A 147 14.83 23.82 -10.43
C ILE A 147 16.19 23.28 -10.02
N ASN A 148 16.84 24.00 -9.11
CA ASN A 148 18.09 23.56 -8.55
C ASN A 148 17.87 22.29 -7.72
N PHE A 149 18.34 21.16 -8.21
CA PHE A 149 18.29 19.89 -7.49
C PHE A 149 19.28 19.81 -6.32
N GLY A 150 20.09 20.86 -6.12
CA GLY A 150 21.19 20.85 -5.17
C GLY A 150 22.31 19.90 -5.58
N SER A 151 23.33 19.81 -4.76
CA SER A 151 24.42 18.82 -4.89
C SER A 151 24.00 17.44 -4.38
N ASP A 152 22.72 17.26 -4.04
CA ASP A 152 22.21 15.99 -3.48
C ASP A 152 22.37 14.89 -4.51
N GLU A 153 23.07 13.85 -4.10
CA GLU A 153 23.13 12.55 -4.75
C GLU A 153 21.73 12.12 -5.23
N PRO A 154 21.63 11.52 -6.41
CA PRO A 154 20.33 11.22 -7.05
C PRO A 154 19.45 10.24 -6.29
N GLY A 155 19.71 9.92 -5.03
CA GLY A 155 18.94 8.99 -4.21
C GLY A 155 19.06 7.53 -4.67
N TRP A 156 18.78 6.59 -3.78
CA TRP A 156 18.96 5.18 -4.06
C TRP A 156 17.95 4.61 -5.09
N LEU A 157 16.72 5.14 -5.14
CA LEU A 157 15.75 4.72 -6.17
C LEU A 157 16.17 5.14 -7.57
N PHE A 158 16.74 6.32 -7.72
CA PHE A 158 17.21 6.79 -9.02
C PHE A 158 18.36 5.91 -9.56
N GLN A 159 19.11 5.23 -8.72
CA GLN A 159 20.17 4.31 -9.12
C GLN A 159 19.64 2.96 -9.62
N GLN A 160 18.37 2.65 -9.37
CA GLN A 160 17.75 1.40 -9.79
C GLN A 160 17.34 1.50 -11.26
N ARG A 161 18.07 0.83 -12.14
CA ARG A 161 17.85 0.86 -13.59
C ARG A 161 16.44 0.39 -13.98
N GLU A 162 15.85 -0.52 -13.19
CA GLU A 162 14.50 -1.04 -13.39
C GLU A 162 13.42 0.05 -13.32
N LEU A 163 13.70 1.17 -12.66
CA LEU A 163 12.80 2.32 -12.56
C LEU A 163 12.97 3.31 -13.71
N HIS A 164 13.94 3.11 -14.62
CA HIS A 164 14.17 3.97 -15.80
C HIS A 164 13.40 3.52 -17.03
N HIS A 165 12.45 2.60 -16.87
CA HIS A 165 11.58 2.16 -17.95
C HIS A 165 10.28 2.97 -17.99
N ARG A 166 9.98 3.52 -19.16
CA ARG A 166 8.74 4.26 -19.41
C ARG A 166 7.61 3.25 -19.65
N ARG A 167 6.75 3.06 -18.65
CA ARG A 167 5.61 2.12 -18.69
C ARG A 167 4.35 2.85 -18.27
N ALA A 168 3.51 3.24 -19.23
CA ALA A 168 2.26 3.96 -19.07
C ALA A 168 2.29 5.24 -18.22
N PRO A 169 3.37 6.06 -18.18
CA PRO A 169 3.38 7.23 -17.32
C PRO A 169 2.23 8.15 -17.67
N GLY A 170 1.39 8.45 -16.68
CA GLY A 170 0.22 9.29 -16.85
C GLY A 170 0.57 10.69 -17.36
N ASN A 171 0.00 11.10 -18.47
CA ASN A 171 0.27 12.43 -19.08
C ASN A 171 0.03 13.58 -18.09
N THR A 172 -0.95 13.47 -17.20
CA THR A 172 -1.22 14.44 -16.14
C THR A 172 -0.05 14.58 -15.19
N CYS A 173 0.54 13.46 -14.73
CA CYS A 173 1.69 13.47 -13.83
C CYS A 173 2.92 14.08 -14.52
N LEU A 174 3.19 13.64 -15.75
CA LEU A 174 4.30 14.20 -16.55
C LEU A 174 4.14 15.70 -16.79
N ALA A 175 2.95 16.15 -17.22
CA ALA A 175 2.68 17.56 -17.49
C ALA A 175 2.81 18.42 -16.22
N ALA A 176 2.27 17.96 -15.10
CA ALA A 176 2.36 18.69 -13.83
C ALA A 176 3.81 18.82 -13.35
N LEU A 177 4.62 17.76 -13.47
CA LEU A 177 6.02 17.80 -13.06
C LEU A 177 6.89 18.62 -14.01
N ARG A 178 6.59 18.59 -15.31
CA ARG A 178 7.27 19.48 -16.28
C ARG A 178 6.99 20.96 -16.04
N ALA A 179 5.73 21.27 -15.71
CA ALA A 179 5.29 22.65 -15.48
C ALA A 179 5.64 23.19 -14.08
N MET A 180 6.18 22.35 -13.18
CA MET A 180 6.52 22.75 -11.81
C MET A 180 7.55 23.87 -11.82
N GLY A 181 7.22 25.04 -11.26
CA GLY A 181 8.08 26.19 -11.15
C GLY A 181 8.85 26.28 -9.84
N SER A 182 8.34 25.65 -8.77
CA SER A 182 8.97 25.61 -7.46
C SER A 182 8.65 24.31 -6.70
N LEU A 183 9.57 23.91 -5.83
CA LEU A 183 9.38 22.68 -5.02
C LEU A 183 8.21 22.83 -4.06
N GLY A 184 7.27 21.88 -4.12
CA GLY A 184 6.08 21.87 -3.27
C GLY A 184 4.91 22.68 -3.82
N GLU A 185 5.03 23.23 -5.00
CA GLU A 185 3.93 23.87 -5.71
C GLU A 185 2.82 22.84 -5.99
N SER A 186 1.57 23.24 -5.76
CA SER A 186 0.41 22.41 -6.08
C SER A 186 0.18 22.35 -7.58
N ALA A 187 0.03 21.14 -8.12
CA ALA A 187 -0.36 20.96 -9.50
C ALA A 187 -1.73 21.59 -9.78
N ARG A 188 -1.86 22.28 -10.91
CA ARG A 188 -3.10 22.89 -11.39
C ARG A 188 -3.46 22.29 -12.73
N ASN A 189 -4.56 21.54 -12.78
CA ASN A 189 -5.08 20.95 -14.00
C ASN A 189 -6.53 20.48 -13.78
N ASP A 190 -7.27 20.27 -14.87
CA ASP A 190 -8.65 19.77 -14.88
C ASP A 190 -8.70 18.25 -15.18
N SER A 191 -7.59 17.54 -14.96
CA SER A 191 -7.51 16.12 -15.24
C SER A 191 -8.32 15.29 -14.24
N LYS A 192 -8.98 14.26 -14.76
CA LYS A 192 -9.69 13.23 -13.99
C LYS A 192 -8.87 11.95 -13.87
N GLY A 193 -7.57 12.00 -14.12
CA GLY A 193 -6.68 10.85 -14.00
C GLY A 193 -6.48 10.38 -12.56
N CYS A 194 -6.10 9.11 -12.39
CA CYS A 194 -5.88 8.47 -11.09
C CYS A 194 -4.53 8.79 -10.44
N GLY A 195 -3.67 9.62 -11.05
CA GLY A 195 -2.30 9.88 -10.64
C GLY A 195 -2.09 10.24 -9.17
N GLY A 196 -3.09 10.82 -8.50
CA GLY A 196 -3.04 11.08 -7.05
C GLY A 196 -3.28 9.83 -6.22
N VAL A 197 -4.34 9.07 -6.57
CA VAL A 197 -4.78 7.92 -5.75
C VAL A 197 -3.86 6.70 -5.89
N MET A 198 -3.29 6.46 -7.06
CA MET A 198 -2.41 5.33 -7.33
C MET A 198 -1.19 5.27 -6.40
N ARG A 199 -0.71 6.43 -5.92
CA ARG A 199 0.51 6.57 -5.12
C ARG A 199 0.27 7.00 -3.68
N VAL A 200 -0.97 6.96 -3.18
CA VAL A 200 -1.31 7.48 -1.85
C VAL A 200 -0.96 6.52 -0.70
N ALA A 201 -0.81 5.23 -0.98
CA ALA A 201 -0.56 4.21 0.04
C ALA A 201 0.60 4.57 1.01
N PRO A 202 1.78 5.01 0.56
CA PRO A 202 2.85 5.43 1.46
C PRO A 202 2.46 6.58 2.38
N VAL A 203 1.59 7.50 1.94
CA VAL A 203 1.12 8.63 2.76
C VAL A 203 0.31 8.11 3.95
N GLY A 204 -0.63 7.18 3.70
CA GLY A 204 -1.43 6.56 4.75
C GLY A 204 -0.57 5.77 5.75
N LEU A 205 0.37 4.95 5.24
CA LEU A 205 1.30 4.20 6.09
C LEU A 205 2.17 5.13 6.94
N PHE A 206 2.67 6.19 6.35
CA PHE A 206 3.52 7.17 7.03
C PHE A 206 2.74 7.96 8.10
N ALA A 207 1.54 8.45 7.77
CA ALA A 207 0.67 9.16 8.71
C ALA A 207 0.30 8.27 9.90
N TRP A 208 -0.07 7.01 9.64
CA TRP A 208 -0.35 6.05 10.70
C TRP A 208 0.87 5.87 11.64
N ARG A 209 2.08 5.78 11.08
CA ARG A 209 3.32 5.62 11.87
C ARG A 209 3.62 6.84 12.73
N LEU A 210 3.38 8.05 12.24
CA LEU A 210 3.56 9.27 13.02
C LEU A 210 2.56 9.34 14.17
N GLY A 211 1.27 9.06 13.93
CA GLY A 211 0.25 9.03 14.99
C GLY A 211 0.55 8.04 16.12
N GLN A 212 1.27 6.94 15.84
CA GLN A 212 1.74 6.01 16.88
C GLN A 212 2.88 6.57 17.75
N GLN A 213 3.57 7.63 17.31
CA GLN A 213 4.64 8.27 18.09
C GLN A 213 4.10 9.34 19.04
N GLU A 214 2.95 9.93 18.73
CA GLU A 214 2.32 10.98 19.50
C GLU A 214 1.39 10.45 20.61
N SER A 215 1.00 9.16 20.56
CA SER A 215 0.21 8.52 21.61
C SER A 215 1.11 8.09 22.77
N PRO A 216 0.99 8.71 23.96
CA PRO A 216 1.72 8.25 25.14
C PRO A 216 1.24 6.83 25.49
N GLN A 217 2.19 5.95 25.76
CA GLN A 217 1.95 4.59 26.30
C GLN A 217 1.70 4.65 27.80
#